data_813c4eb1c07721d766c4014e28df2a42
#
_entry.id   813c4eb1c07721d766c4014e28df2a42
#
_cell.length_a   1.000
_cell.length_b   1.000
_cell.length_c   1.000
_cell.angle_alpha   90.00
_cell.angle_beta   90.00
_cell.angle_gamma   90.00
#
_symmetry.space_group_name_H-M   'P 1'
#
loop_
_entity.id
_entity.type
_entity.pdbx_description
1 polymer ?
#
loop_
_entity_poly.entity_id
_entity_poly.type
_entity_poly.pdbx_seq_one_letter_code
_entity_poly.pdbx_strand_id
1 'polypeptide(L)'
;MKSQTVEEFLLQDYTKQTVESYLFAINHFLKLNPKAKRYKFQNIVNYMDEVAKKQTSTKYRVTILSAIKKYYDYLILNGYRTDHPCKKLNIKVKSNEAIQLQDLFSSEELLLVMNRENRYEYLDIRNKVLLSLLIYQGLTSDEVARLETKNVDLDNGTLYIKASANLNRRTLELVSKQMILFSKYINEIRPKQLRCNTDRLIITKLGKPIKVDTIHSVIVLLKPLFPDRSINPQTIRMSVICNWLNEKKYSLEQAQELAGHKWIGTTEKYIKVDAKNERELINRYFPI
;
A
#
# COMPACT_ATOMS: atom_id res chain seq x y z
N MET A 1 -7.42 37.25 -14.40
CA MET A 1 -7.22 36.08 -13.51
C MET A 1 -6.24 35.14 -14.22
N LYS A 2 -5.13 34.74 -13.57
CA LYS A 2 -4.24 33.72 -14.14
C LYS A 2 -5.03 32.40 -14.20
N SER A 3 -5.11 31.78 -15.38
CA SER A 3 -5.77 30.49 -15.52
C SER A 3 -4.96 29.46 -14.71
N GLN A 4 -5.60 28.85 -13.73
CA GLN A 4 -5.03 27.77 -12.94
C GLN A 4 -4.60 26.62 -13.86
N THR A 5 -3.46 25.99 -13.59
CA THR A 5 -3.04 24.81 -14.33
C THR A 5 -3.82 23.55 -13.88
N VAL A 6 -3.83 22.50 -14.71
CA VAL A 6 -4.45 21.20 -14.34
C VAL A 6 -3.76 20.62 -13.08
N GLU A 7 -2.46 20.81 -12.96
CA GLU A 7 -1.68 20.35 -11.80
C GLU A 7 -2.11 21.07 -10.52
N GLU A 8 -2.17 22.40 -10.54
CA GLU A 8 -2.62 23.21 -9.40
C GLU A 8 -4.05 22.87 -8.99
N PHE A 9 -4.94 22.61 -9.97
CA PHE A 9 -6.30 22.15 -9.69
C PHE A 9 -6.32 20.81 -8.96
N LEU A 10 -5.54 19.84 -9.42
CA LEU A 10 -5.48 18.51 -8.81
C LEU A 10 -4.84 18.53 -7.42
N LEU A 11 -3.84 19.40 -7.18
CA LEU A 11 -3.16 19.52 -5.89
C LEU A 11 -4.06 20.02 -4.75
N GLN A 12 -5.22 20.60 -5.06
CA GLN A 12 -6.19 21.02 -4.05
C GLN A 12 -6.82 19.83 -3.32
N ASP A 13 -7.09 18.74 -4.05
CA ASP A 13 -7.84 17.59 -3.53
C ASP A 13 -6.99 16.32 -3.35
N TYR A 14 -5.82 16.23 -4.00
CA TYR A 14 -5.05 14.99 -4.11
C TYR A 14 -3.61 15.13 -3.63
N THR A 15 -3.06 14.01 -3.16
CA THR A 15 -1.62 13.91 -2.84
C THR A 15 -0.77 14.02 -4.10
N LYS A 16 0.47 14.49 -3.98
CA LYS A 16 1.42 14.62 -5.11
C LYS A 16 1.50 13.35 -5.96
N GLN A 17 1.58 12.18 -5.34
CA GLN A 17 1.67 10.90 -6.04
C GLN A 17 0.40 10.59 -6.87
N THR A 18 -0.78 10.93 -6.35
CA THR A 18 -2.04 10.81 -7.09
C THR A 18 -2.08 11.79 -8.26
N VAL A 19 -1.61 13.03 -8.03
CA VAL A 19 -1.53 14.08 -9.07
C VAL A 19 -0.60 13.63 -10.19
N GLU A 20 0.59 13.12 -9.91
CA GLU A 20 1.51 12.57 -10.91
C GLU A 20 0.86 11.46 -11.75
N SER A 21 0.16 10.53 -11.11
CA SER A 21 -0.56 9.45 -11.79
C SER A 21 -1.70 9.98 -12.69
N TYR A 22 -2.43 10.97 -12.21
CA TYR A 22 -3.52 11.59 -12.97
C TYR A 22 -3.00 12.41 -14.13
N LEU A 23 -1.96 13.22 -13.93
CA LEU A 23 -1.31 13.98 -14.99
C LEU A 23 -0.74 13.07 -16.07
N PHE A 24 -0.12 11.95 -15.70
CA PHE A 24 0.35 10.96 -16.67
C PHE A 24 -0.81 10.45 -17.55
N ALA A 25 -1.93 10.05 -16.93
CA ALA A 25 -3.10 9.56 -17.63
C ALA A 25 -3.74 10.65 -18.51
N ILE A 26 -3.88 11.89 -18.01
CA ILE A 26 -4.42 13.02 -18.75
C ILE A 26 -3.53 13.36 -19.95
N ASN A 27 -2.22 13.49 -19.75
CA ASN A 27 -1.29 13.82 -20.82
C ASN A 27 -1.26 12.74 -21.90
N HIS A 28 -1.30 11.46 -21.51
CA HIS A 28 -1.41 10.35 -22.46
C HIS A 28 -2.72 10.42 -23.26
N PHE A 29 -3.85 10.69 -22.58
CA PHE A 29 -5.15 10.86 -23.22
C PHE A 29 -5.13 12.02 -24.23
N LEU A 30 -4.62 13.19 -23.85
CA LEU A 30 -4.55 14.37 -24.70
C LEU A 30 -3.62 14.20 -25.90
N LYS A 31 -2.49 13.50 -25.70
CA LYS A 31 -1.56 13.15 -26.81
C LYS A 31 -2.24 12.33 -27.89
N LEU A 32 -3.05 11.35 -27.51
CA LEU A 32 -3.77 10.51 -28.45
C LEU A 32 -5.03 11.19 -29.02
N ASN A 33 -5.56 12.19 -28.33
CA ASN A 33 -6.83 12.83 -28.62
C ASN A 33 -6.71 14.36 -28.64
N PRO A 34 -6.09 15.00 -29.66
CA PRO A 34 -5.85 16.44 -29.70
C PRO A 34 -7.14 17.28 -29.60
N LYS A 35 -8.28 16.70 -30.05
CA LYS A 35 -9.61 17.34 -30.02
C LYS A 35 -10.39 17.04 -28.73
N ALA A 36 -9.77 16.47 -27.69
CA ALA A 36 -10.41 16.01 -26.47
C ALA A 36 -11.28 17.08 -25.78
N LYS A 37 -10.91 18.37 -25.84
CA LYS A 37 -11.73 19.48 -25.31
C LYS A 37 -13.16 19.51 -25.86
N ARG A 38 -13.41 18.97 -27.07
CA ARG A 38 -14.72 18.97 -27.74
C ARG A 38 -15.40 17.59 -27.72
N TYR A 39 -14.82 16.62 -27.03
CA TYR A 39 -15.35 15.24 -27.02
C TYR A 39 -16.73 15.18 -26.34
N LYS A 40 -17.59 14.34 -26.91
CA LYS A 40 -18.87 13.93 -26.36
C LYS A 40 -18.74 12.57 -25.66
N PHE A 41 -19.79 12.13 -25.01
CA PHE A 41 -19.83 10.85 -24.30
C PHE A 41 -19.25 9.68 -25.11
N GLN A 42 -19.73 9.51 -26.35
CA GLN A 42 -19.30 8.39 -27.19
C GLN A 42 -17.80 8.37 -27.48
N ASN A 43 -17.16 9.53 -27.63
CA ASN A 43 -15.72 9.59 -27.85
C ASN A 43 -14.94 9.06 -26.64
N ILE A 44 -15.43 9.33 -25.42
CA ILE A 44 -14.80 8.82 -24.19
C ILE A 44 -15.01 7.31 -24.06
N VAL A 45 -16.21 6.81 -24.37
CA VAL A 45 -16.49 5.37 -24.38
C VAL A 45 -15.53 4.68 -25.35
N ASN A 46 -15.43 5.15 -26.60
CA ASN A 46 -14.55 4.56 -27.60
C ASN A 46 -13.09 4.54 -27.14
N TYR A 47 -12.60 5.62 -26.52
CA TYR A 47 -11.25 5.66 -25.95
C TYR A 47 -11.08 4.63 -24.82
N MET A 48 -12.06 4.50 -23.92
CA MET A 48 -11.98 3.52 -22.84
C MET A 48 -12.04 2.07 -23.36
N ASP A 49 -12.74 1.82 -24.46
CA ASP A 49 -12.77 0.52 -25.13
C ASP A 49 -11.41 0.20 -25.76
N GLU A 50 -10.75 1.18 -26.37
CA GLU A 50 -9.38 1.01 -26.87
C GLU A 50 -8.38 0.71 -25.75
N VAL A 51 -8.51 1.37 -24.61
CA VAL A 51 -7.71 1.08 -23.43
C VAL A 51 -7.99 -0.33 -22.92
N ALA A 52 -9.23 -0.79 -22.98
CA ALA A 52 -9.62 -2.14 -22.55
C ALA A 52 -9.05 -3.22 -23.50
N LYS A 53 -9.03 -2.99 -24.82
CA LYS A 53 -8.45 -3.91 -25.80
C LYS A 53 -6.95 -4.18 -25.58
N LYS A 54 -6.22 -3.26 -24.93
CA LYS A 54 -4.81 -3.43 -24.53
C LYS A 54 -4.62 -4.32 -23.29
N GLN A 55 -5.64 -5.09 -22.90
CA GLN A 55 -5.64 -6.01 -21.75
C GLN A 55 -5.23 -5.36 -20.42
N THR A 56 -5.57 -4.09 -20.24
CA THR A 56 -5.27 -3.36 -19.02
C THR A 56 -6.16 -3.81 -17.85
N SER A 57 -5.61 -3.79 -16.62
CA SER A 57 -6.39 -4.16 -15.44
C SER A 57 -7.59 -3.22 -15.24
N THR A 58 -8.69 -3.75 -14.70
CA THR A 58 -9.89 -2.95 -14.41
C THR A 58 -9.60 -1.78 -13.48
N LYS A 59 -8.72 -1.98 -12.47
CA LYS A 59 -8.28 -0.91 -11.56
C LYS A 59 -7.56 0.21 -12.31
N TYR A 60 -6.67 -0.13 -13.22
CA TYR A 60 -5.96 0.85 -14.05
C TYR A 60 -6.92 1.65 -14.93
N ARG A 61 -7.90 0.98 -15.56
CA ARG A 61 -8.94 1.64 -16.37
C ARG A 61 -9.79 2.62 -15.55
N VAL A 62 -10.14 2.24 -14.30
CA VAL A 62 -10.84 3.14 -13.38
C VAL A 62 -10.01 4.36 -13.05
N THR A 63 -8.69 4.20 -12.82
CA THR A 63 -7.80 5.34 -12.56
C THR A 63 -7.73 6.28 -13.76
N ILE A 64 -7.60 5.75 -14.99
CA ILE A 64 -7.61 6.56 -16.22
C ILE A 64 -8.93 7.32 -16.34
N LEU A 65 -10.07 6.65 -16.18
CA LEU A 65 -11.38 7.30 -16.26
C LEU A 65 -11.55 8.39 -15.20
N SER A 66 -11.09 8.15 -13.98
CA SER A 66 -11.10 9.14 -12.90
C SER A 66 -10.26 10.36 -13.23
N ALA A 67 -9.07 10.17 -13.77
CA ALA A 67 -8.20 11.25 -14.22
C ALA A 67 -8.85 12.07 -15.35
N ILE A 68 -9.48 11.42 -16.34
CA ILE A 68 -10.20 12.08 -17.43
C ILE A 68 -11.40 12.86 -16.90
N LYS A 69 -12.16 12.31 -15.93
CA LYS A 69 -13.25 13.06 -15.29
C LYS A 69 -12.74 14.34 -14.64
N LYS A 70 -11.63 14.27 -13.90
CA LYS A 70 -11.02 15.46 -13.27
C LYS A 70 -10.51 16.49 -14.29
N TYR A 71 -10.02 16.03 -15.44
CA TYR A 71 -9.67 16.94 -16.53
C TYR A 71 -10.91 17.71 -17.05
N TYR A 72 -12.06 17.06 -17.18
CA TYR A 72 -13.29 17.75 -17.58
C TYR A 72 -13.88 18.62 -16.47
N ASP A 73 -13.76 18.23 -15.20
CA ASP A 73 -14.09 19.12 -14.06
C ASP A 73 -13.26 20.41 -14.13
N TYR A 74 -11.95 20.29 -14.40
CA TYR A 74 -11.05 21.43 -14.60
C TYR A 74 -11.50 22.33 -15.77
N LEU A 75 -11.88 21.75 -16.92
CA LEU A 75 -12.33 22.52 -18.07
C LEU A 75 -13.61 23.31 -17.77
N ILE A 76 -14.52 22.74 -17.00
CA ILE A 76 -15.77 23.38 -16.59
C ILE A 76 -15.47 24.51 -15.61
N LEU A 77 -14.65 24.26 -14.60
CA LEU A 77 -14.29 25.27 -13.60
C LEU A 77 -13.65 26.53 -14.23
N ASN A 78 -12.83 26.33 -15.25
CA ASN A 78 -12.16 27.44 -15.97
C ASN A 78 -12.99 28.03 -17.15
N GLY A 79 -14.26 27.64 -17.28
CA GLY A 79 -15.16 28.18 -18.30
C GLY A 79 -14.86 27.71 -19.73
N TYR A 80 -13.99 26.72 -19.93
CA TYR A 80 -13.70 26.15 -21.25
C TYR A 80 -14.81 25.25 -21.79
N ARG A 81 -15.70 24.77 -20.89
CA ARG A 81 -16.88 23.95 -21.19
C ARG A 81 -17.98 24.18 -20.19
N THR A 82 -19.22 23.89 -20.62
CA THR A 82 -20.43 23.94 -19.77
C THR A 82 -20.95 22.54 -19.42
N ASP A 83 -20.60 21.52 -20.20
CA ASP A 83 -21.08 20.12 -20.03
C ASP A 83 -19.92 19.17 -19.66
N HIS A 84 -20.25 18.08 -18.99
CA HIS A 84 -19.30 17.05 -18.58
C HIS A 84 -19.55 15.74 -19.34
N PRO A 85 -18.72 15.38 -20.35
CA PRO A 85 -19.03 14.28 -21.26
C PRO A 85 -19.04 12.90 -20.64
N CYS A 86 -18.38 12.68 -19.51
CA CYS A 86 -18.26 11.36 -18.88
C CYS A 86 -18.60 11.33 -17.39
N LYS A 87 -19.32 12.30 -16.84
CA LYS A 87 -19.67 12.34 -15.41
C LYS A 87 -20.35 11.07 -14.94
N LYS A 88 -21.29 10.55 -15.73
CA LYS A 88 -22.09 9.35 -15.42
C LYS A 88 -21.41 8.04 -15.84
N LEU A 89 -20.30 8.10 -16.59
CA LEU A 89 -19.61 6.89 -17.03
C LEU A 89 -18.90 6.23 -15.84
N ASN A 90 -19.21 4.96 -15.59
CA ASN A 90 -18.59 4.19 -14.51
C ASN A 90 -18.16 2.82 -15.03
N ILE A 91 -16.98 2.38 -14.59
CA ILE A 91 -16.49 1.04 -14.85
C ILE A 91 -16.79 0.22 -13.59
N LYS A 92 -17.62 -0.82 -13.74
CA LYS A 92 -17.87 -1.74 -12.64
C LYS A 92 -16.59 -2.51 -12.34
N VAL A 93 -16.02 -2.29 -11.19
CA VAL A 93 -14.98 -3.16 -10.64
C VAL A 93 -15.71 -4.32 -10.00
N LYS A 94 -15.40 -5.56 -10.38
CA LYS A 94 -15.85 -6.70 -9.57
C LYS A 94 -15.33 -6.44 -8.16
N SER A 95 -16.25 -6.22 -7.23
CA SER A 95 -15.91 -6.00 -5.84
C SER A 95 -15.19 -7.24 -5.33
N ASN A 96 -14.01 -7.02 -4.80
CA ASN A 96 -13.26 -7.95 -3.97
C ASN A 96 -13.14 -9.38 -4.55
N GLU A 97 -12.04 -9.63 -5.25
CA GLU A 97 -11.48 -10.96 -5.14
C GLU A 97 -11.24 -11.18 -3.64
N ALA A 98 -11.95 -12.15 -3.06
CA ALA A 98 -11.71 -12.58 -1.70
C ALA A 98 -10.20 -12.82 -1.55
N ILE A 99 -9.64 -12.44 -0.41
CA ILE A 99 -8.23 -12.69 -0.14
C ILE A 99 -8.03 -14.19 -0.28
N GLN A 100 -7.21 -14.59 -1.25
CA GLN A 100 -6.88 -15.99 -1.45
C GLN A 100 -5.93 -16.38 -0.31
N LEU A 101 -6.47 -17.05 0.70
CA LEU A 101 -5.73 -17.37 1.93
C LEU A 101 -4.55 -18.32 1.66
N GLN A 102 -4.65 -19.14 0.60
CA GLN A 102 -3.54 -20.00 0.15
C GLN A 102 -2.32 -19.21 -0.37
N ASP A 103 -2.51 -17.96 -0.78
CA ASP A 103 -1.41 -17.10 -1.26
C ASP A 103 -0.72 -16.36 -0.09
N LEU A 104 -1.27 -16.45 1.12
CA LEU A 104 -0.71 -15.82 2.30
C LEU A 104 0.35 -16.73 2.97
N PHE A 105 1.22 -16.08 3.73
CA PHE A 105 2.34 -16.71 4.43
C PHE A 105 1.99 -16.97 5.89
N SER A 106 2.34 -18.13 6.41
CA SER A 106 2.26 -18.42 7.85
C SER A 106 3.27 -17.59 8.65
N SER A 107 3.10 -17.53 9.97
CA SER A 107 4.07 -16.85 10.84
C SER A 107 5.48 -17.44 10.71
N GLU A 108 5.60 -18.76 10.57
CA GLU A 108 6.87 -19.45 10.39
C GLU A 108 7.55 -19.08 9.06
N GLU A 109 6.78 -19.08 7.96
CA GLU A 109 7.28 -18.67 6.65
C GLU A 109 7.76 -17.20 6.63
N LEU A 110 7.04 -16.31 7.30
CA LEU A 110 7.46 -14.92 7.44
C LEU A 110 8.76 -14.80 8.25
N LEU A 111 8.97 -15.64 9.26
CA LEU A 111 10.21 -15.65 10.02
C LEU A 111 11.40 -16.16 9.20
N LEU A 112 11.21 -17.06 8.22
CA LEU A 112 12.28 -17.48 7.30
C LEU A 112 12.86 -16.29 6.51
N VAL A 113 12.02 -15.30 6.22
CA VAL A 113 12.46 -14.08 5.53
C VAL A 113 13.51 -13.30 6.34
N MET A 114 13.42 -13.34 7.68
CA MET A 114 14.38 -12.68 8.59
C MET A 114 15.75 -13.37 8.60
N ASN A 115 15.83 -14.63 8.22
CA ASN A 115 17.07 -15.41 8.25
C ASN A 115 17.95 -15.17 7.02
N ARG A 116 17.44 -14.44 6.02
CA ARG A 116 18.23 -14.09 4.84
C ARG A 116 19.35 -13.15 5.19
N GLU A 117 20.57 -13.55 4.89
CA GLU A 117 21.77 -12.74 5.05
C GLU A 117 22.06 -11.90 3.81
N ASN A 118 22.62 -10.73 4.01
CA ASN A 118 23.10 -9.85 2.96
C ASN A 118 24.63 -9.77 3.03
N ARG A 119 25.28 -9.64 1.87
CA ARG A 119 26.76 -9.62 1.75
C ARG A 119 27.44 -8.58 2.64
N TYR A 120 26.78 -7.44 2.87
CA TYR A 120 27.33 -6.34 3.68
C TYR A 120 26.55 -6.20 4.97
N GLU A 121 27.24 -6.22 6.12
CA GLU A 121 26.62 -6.16 7.45
C GLU A 121 25.66 -4.99 7.62
N TYR A 122 26.04 -3.80 7.16
CA TYR A 122 25.18 -2.62 7.28
C TYR A 122 23.86 -2.75 6.48
N LEU A 123 23.89 -3.43 5.32
CA LEU A 123 22.67 -3.72 4.55
C LEU A 123 21.89 -4.84 5.21
N ASP A 124 22.54 -5.81 5.80
CA ASP A 124 21.90 -6.92 6.49
C ASP A 124 21.09 -6.42 7.67
N ILE A 125 21.73 -5.65 8.56
CA ILE A 125 21.07 -5.08 9.74
C ILE A 125 19.93 -4.12 9.33
N ARG A 126 20.17 -3.21 8.37
CA ARG A 126 19.14 -2.32 7.84
C ARG A 126 17.95 -3.07 7.26
N ASN A 127 18.19 -4.11 6.45
CA ASN A 127 17.14 -4.91 5.84
C ASN A 127 16.37 -5.70 6.90
N LYS A 128 17.05 -6.26 7.90
CA LYS A 128 16.40 -6.95 9.02
C LYS A 128 15.52 -6.00 9.85
N VAL A 129 15.95 -4.76 10.10
CA VAL A 129 15.09 -3.73 10.74
C VAL A 129 13.86 -3.47 9.88
N LEU A 130 14.02 -3.23 8.57
CA LEU A 130 12.93 -3.02 7.64
C LEU A 130 11.95 -4.20 7.61
N LEU A 131 12.47 -5.41 7.44
CA LEU A 131 11.65 -6.63 7.38
C LEU A 131 10.93 -6.89 8.69
N SER A 132 11.59 -6.65 9.83
CA SER A 132 10.98 -6.82 11.14
C SER A 132 9.76 -5.93 11.34
N LEU A 133 9.79 -4.67 10.87
CA LEU A 133 8.66 -3.75 10.90
C LEU A 133 7.47 -4.25 10.07
N LEU A 134 7.73 -4.86 8.93
CA LEU A 134 6.68 -5.42 8.08
C LEU A 134 6.10 -6.70 8.68
N ILE A 135 6.93 -7.57 9.28
CA ILE A 135 6.56 -8.91 9.73
C ILE A 135 5.96 -8.93 11.14
N TYR A 136 6.54 -8.18 12.09
CA TYR A 136 6.02 -8.17 13.46
C TYR A 136 4.89 -7.18 13.66
N GLN A 137 5.02 -5.96 13.12
CA GLN A 137 4.02 -4.90 13.29
C GLN A 137 3.06 -4.74 12.10
N GLY A 138 3.25 -5.50 11.01
CA GLY A 138 2.39 -5.43 9.83
C GLY A 138 2.32 -4.05 9.20
N LEU A 139 3.39 -3.24 9.28
CA LEU A 139 3.38 -1.88 8.74
C LEU A 139 3.26 -1.88 7.21
N THR A 140 2.69 -0.82 6.68
CA THR A 140 2.72 -0.53 5.24
C THR A 140 4.08 0.03 4.82
N SER A 141 4.45 -0.12 3.55
CA SER A 141 5.69 0.49 3.02
C SER A 141 5.75 2.01 3.23
N ASP A 142 4.60 2.68 3.14
CA ASP A 142 4.50 4.12 3.36
C ASP A 142 4.73 4.49 4.83
N GLU A 143 4.20 3.73 5.78
CA GLU A 143 4.48 3.91 7.21
C GLU A 143 5.96 3.72 7.49
N VAL A 144 6.58 2.63 7.00
CA VAL A 144 8.02 2.36 7.15
C VAL A 144 8.87 3.49 6.57
N ALA A 145 8.54 3.99 5.36
CA ALA A 145 9.27 5.07 4.72
C ALA A 145 9.18 6.41 5.48
N ARG A 146 8.07 6.62 6.22
CA ARG A 146 7.83 7.85 6.99
C ARG A 146 8.29 7.79 8.44
N LEU A 147 8.66 6.63 8.97
CA LEU A 147 9.17 6.50 10.33
C LEU A 147 10.39 7.39 10.56
N GLU A 148 10.44 7.99 11.74
CA GLU A 148 11.54 8.81 12.23
C GLU A 148 12.22 8.11 13.41
N THR A 149 13.49 8.39 13.67
CA THR A 149 14.24 7.78 14.78
C THR A 149 13.56 8.02 16.13
N LYS A 150 13.01 9.23 16.35
CA LYS A 150 12.27 9.59 17.57
C LYS A 150 10.96 8.83 17.76
N ASN A 151 10.48 8.10 16.76
CA ASN A 151 9.27 7.27 16.90
C ASN A 151 9.58 5.91 17.55
N VAL A 152 10.85 5.56 17.71
CA VAL A 152 11.30 4.34 18.38
C VAL A 152 11.74 4.68 19.78
N ASP A 153 11.08 4.10 20.76
CA ASP A 153 11.42 4.18 22.16
C ASP A 153 12.00 2.83 22.59
N LEU A 154 13.32 2.77 22.67
CA LEU A 154 14.03 1.55 23.04
C LEU A 154 13.97 1.28 24.56
N ASP A 155 13.77 2.30 25.38
CA ASP A 155 13.69 2.13 26.83
C ASP A 155 12.37 1.46 27.23
N ASN A 156 11.27 1.88 26.59
CA ASN A 156 9.94 1.31 26.80
C ASN A 156 9.60 0.17 25.80
N GLY A 157 10.47 -0.12 24.83
CA GLY A 157 10.23 -1.15 23.82
C GLY A 157 9.03 -0.85 22.92
N THR A 158 8.80 0.41 22.56
CA THR A 158 7.61 0.82 21.78
C THR A 158 7.95 1.57 20.49
N LEU A 159 7.00 1.52 19.58
CA LEU A 159 7.08 2.18 18.28
C LEU A 159 5.81 2.96 18.00
N TYR A 160 5.91 4.29 17.87
CA TYR A 160 4.80 5.16 17.56
C TYR A 160 4.61 5.34 16.05
N ILE A 161 3.42 5.04 15.55
CA ILE A 161 3.04 5.21 14.14
C ILE A 161 2.09 6.40 14.00
N LYS A 162 2.49 7.40 13.23
CA LYS A 162 1.66 8.57 12.93
C LYS A 162 0.46 8.19 12.06
N ALA A 163 -0.67 8.85 12.27
CA ALA A 163 -1.85 8.69 11.41
C ALA A 163 -1.56 9.05 9.95
N SER A 164 -2.32 8.46 9.05
CA SER A 164 -2.37 8.80 7.63
C SER A 164 -3.80 9.04 7.15
N ALA A 165 -3.97 9.37 5.87
CA ALA A 165 -5.30 9.51 5.30
C ALA A 165 -6.19 8.28 5.52
N ASN A 166 -5.60 7.07 5.49
CA ASN A 166 -6.33 5.80 5.51
C ASN A 166 -6.11 4.98 6.80
N LEU A 167 -5.16 5.34 7.65
CA LEU A 167 -4.79 4.57 8.84
C LEU A 167 -4.75 5.47 10.08
N ASN A 168 -5.16 4.91 11.22
CA ASN A 168 -5.10 5.56 12.53
C ASN A 168 -3.67 5.57 13.07
N ARG A 169 -3.38 6.57 13.94
CA ARG A 169 -2.17 6.55 14.80
C ARG A 169 -2.26 5.40 15.79
N ARG A 170 -1.12 4.85 16.16
CA ARG A 170 -1.04 3.78 17.16
C ARG A 170 0.37 3.64 17.73
N THR A 171 0.47 3.09 18.92
CA THR A 171 1.73 2.65 19.52
C THR A 171 1.77 1.13 19.50
N LEU A 172 2.85 0.57 19.04
CA LEU A 172 3.06 -0.88 18.87
C LEU A 172 4.24 -1.32 19.70
N GLU A 173 4.18 -2.53 20.26
CA GLU A 173 5.29 -3.10 21.00
C GLU A 173 6.37 -3.66 20.06
N LEU A 174 7.61 -3.54 20.50
CA LEU A 174 8.77 -4.17 19.89
C LEU A 174 9.12 -5.45 20.67
N VAL A 175 9.29 -6.55 19.96
CA VAL A 175 9.79 -7.79 20.59
C VAL A 175 11.28 -7.64 20.95
N SER A 176 11.75 -8.36 21.96
CA SER A 176 13.14 -8.25 22.48
C SER A 176 14.21 -8.35 21.38
N LYS A 177 14.02 -9.27 20.42
CA LYS A 177 14.93 -9.42 19.26
C LYS A 177 14.98 -8.16 18.39
N GLN A 178 13.86 -7.45 18.26
CA GLN A 178 13.83 -6.18 17.52
C GLN A 178 14.56 -5.09 18.29
N MET A 179 14.40 -5.00 19.60
CA MET A 179 15.08 -3.98 20.42
C MET A 179 16.59 -4.03 20.24
N ILE A 180 17.20 -5.23 20.29
CA ILE A 180 18.64 -5.42 20.04
C ILE A 180 19.01 -4.98 18.63
N LEU A 181 18.22 -5.39 17.65
CA LEU A 181 18.44 -5.06 16.23
C LEU A 181 18.34 -3.56 15.97
N PHE A 182 17.32 -2.90 16.53
CA PHE A 182 17.10 -1.46 16.40
C PHE A 182 18.19 -0.66 17.12
N SER A 183 18.59 -1.08 18.33
CA SER A 183 19.70 -0.44 19.06
C SER A 183 20.99 -0.46 18.23
N LYS A 184 21.39 -1.62 17.70
CA LYS A 184 22.54 -1.73 16.83
C LYS A 184 22.42 -0.86 15.58
N TYR A 185 21.23 -0.86 14.94
CA TYR A 185 21.01 -0.05 13.75
C TYR A 185 21.07 1.46 14.03
N ILE A 186 20.34 1.94 15.02
CA ILE A 186 20.19 3.37 15.33
C ILE A 186 21.52 3.95 15.85
N ASN A 187 22.21 3.24 16.75
CA ASN A 187 23.36 3.77 17.45
C ASN A 187 24.69 3.53 16.72
N GLU A 188 24.83 2.44 15.94
CA GLU A 188 26.11 2.08 15.34
C GLU A 188 26.11 2.18 13.81
N ILE A 189 25.06 1.64 13.15
CA ILE A 189 25.07 1.50 11.69
C ILE A 189 24.58 2.77 10.99
N ARG A 190 23.42 3.28 11.39
CA ARG A 190 22.80 4.45 10.78
C ARG A 190 23.68 5.68 10.81
N PRO A 191 24.33 6.07 11.93
CA PRO A 191 25.18 7.25 11.98
C PRO A 191 26.37 7.18 11.00
N LYS A 192 26.98 6.01 10.86
CA LYS A 192 28.11 5.79 9.93
C LYS A 192 27.70 5.89 8.45
N GLN A 193 26.45 5.56 8.15
CA GLN A 193 25.92 5.53 6.77
C GLN A 193 25.22 6.82 6.35
N LEU A 194 24.82 7.67 7.31
CA LEU A 194 24.05 8.87 7.04
C LEU A 194 24.86 9.87 6.18
N ARG A 195 24.29 10.35 5.07
CA ARG A 195 24.92 11.28 4.12
C ARG A 195 24.12 12.57 3.90
N CYS A 196 22.98 12.74 4.60
CA CYS A 196 22.17 13.94 4.55
C CYS A 196 21.49 14.16 5.91
N ASN A 197 21.11 15.39 6.20
CA ASN A 197 20.33 15.69 7.40
C ASN A 197 18.91 15.15 7.24
N THR A 198 18.58 14.09 7.97
CA THR A 198 17.25 13.49 7.99
C THR A 198 16.99 12.73 9.28
N ASP A 199 15.78 12.88 9.81
CA ASP A 199 15.29 12.14 10.97
C ASP A 199 14.67 10.77 10.58
N ARG A 200 14.58 10.45 9.29
CA ARG A 200 14.01 9.20 8.83
C ARG A 200 14.77 8.00 9.40
N LEU A 201 14.02 7.05 9.97
CA LEU A 201 14.60 5.87 10.60
C LEU A 201 15.41 5.06 9.58
N ILE A 202 14.78 4.65 8.49
CA ILE A 202 15.41 3.79 7.49
C ILE A 202 16.06 4.63 6.40
N ILE A 203 17.34 4.37 6.13
CA ILE A 203 18.12 5.02 5.07
C ILE A 203 18.57 4.03 4.01
N THR A 204 18.79 4.52 2.80
CA THR A 204 19.30 3.74 1.67
C THR A 204 20.80 3.47 1.85
N LYS A 205 21.37 2.61 0.99
CA LYS A 205 22.83 2.41 0.90
C LYS A 205 23.62 3.68 0.60
N LEU A 206 22.96 4.71 0.08
CA LEU A 206 23.55 6.02 -0.20
C LEU A 206 23.35 7.02 0.95
N GLY A 207 22.87 6.58 2.11
CA GLY A 207 22.67 7.43 3.29
C GLY A 207 21.50 8.43 3.17
N LYS A 208 20.60 8.24 2.22
CA LYS A 208 19.40 9.08 1.99
C LYS A 208 18.15 8.37 2.54
N PRO A 209 17.05 9.11 2.84
CA PRO A 209 15.78 8.50 3.24
C PRO A 209 15.33 7.41 2.28
N ILE A 210 14.82 6.29 2.82
CA ILE A 210 14.29 5.22 2.00
C ILE A 210 12.97 5.65 1.36
N LYS A 211 12.74 5.22 0.11
CA LYS A 211 11.47 5.41 -0.60
C LYS A 211 10.71 4.09 -0.66
N VAL A 212 9.40 4.18 -0.87
CA VAL A 212 8.50 3.01 -1.02
C VAL A 212 9.02 2.04 -2.10
N ASP A 213 9.48 2.54 -3.25
CA ASP A 213 10.00 1.69 -4.33
C ASP A 213 11.25 0.90 -3.91
N THR A 214 12.11 1.52 -3.06
CA THR A 214 13.29 0.83 -2.53
C THR A 214 12.88 -0.29 -1.58
N ILE A 215 11.83 -0.09 -0.77
CA ILE A 215 11.25 -1.14 0.09
C ILE A 215 10.75 -2.30 -0.77
N HIS A 216 9.97 -1.99 -1.81
CA HIS A 216 9.52 -3.00 -2.77
C HIS A 216 10.69 -3.78 -3.38
N SER A 217 11.75 -3.09 -3.80
CA SER A 217 12.95 -3.74 -4.35
C SER A 217 13.61 -4.70 -3.37
N VAL A 218 13.67 -4.35 -2.07
CA VAL A 218 14.19 -5.25 -1.02
C VAL A 218 13.33 -6.51 -0.90
N ILE A 219 11.99 -6.37 -0.95
CA ILE A 219 11.07 -7.50 -0.86
C ILE A 219 11.13 -8.40 -2.10
N VAL A 220 11.25 -7.83 -3.30
CA VAL A 220 11.37 -8.60 -4.55
C VAL A 220 12.58 -9.56 -4.52
N LEU A 221 13.65 -9.19 -3.82
CA LEU A 221 14.81 -10.08 -3.64
C LEU A 221 14.49 -11.35 -2.81
N LEU A 222 13.36 -11.39 -2.12
CA LEU A 222 12.90 -12.56 -1.36
C LEU A 222 12.10 -13.55 -2.22
N LYS A 223 11.74 -13.19 -3.46
CA LYS A 223 10.94 -14.03 -4.35
C LYS A 223 11.48 -15.47 -4.51
N PRO A 224 12.79 -15.71 -4.59
CA PRO A 224 13.32 -17.07 -4.71
C PRO A 224 12.97 -18.00 -3.52
N LEU A 225 12.63 -17.44 -2.34
CA LEU A 225 12.17 -18.22 -1.19
C LEU A 225 10.74 -18.76 -1.35
N PHE A 226 9.96 -18.14 -2.24
CA PHE A 226 8.55 -18.45 -2.48
C PHE A 226 8.25 -18.42 -3.99
N PRO A 227 8.73 -19.42 -4.76
CA PRO A 227 8.62 -19.41 -6.23
C PRO A 227 7.17 -19.43 -6.72
N ASP A 228 6.28 -20.13 -5.98
CA ASP A 228 4.89 -20.36 -6.38
C ASP A 228 3.92 -19.26 -5.88
N ARG A 229 4.39 -18.33 -5.06
CA ARG A 229 3.55 -17.27 -4.47
C ARG A 229 4.16 -15.89 -4.68
N SER A 230 3.29 -14.89 -4.79
CA SER A 230 3.73 -13.50 -4.94
C SER A 230 4.05 -12.88 -3.59
N ILE A 231 5.33 -12.58 -3.33
CA ILE A 231 5.75 -11.84 -2.14
C ILE A 231 5.93 -10.36 -2.47
N ASN A 232 5.24 -9.52 -1.74
CA ASN A 232 5.33 -8.07 -1.79
C ASN A 232 4.92 -7.48 -0.42
N PRO A 233 5.17 -6.18 -0.13
CA PRO A 233 4.82 -5.61 1.18
C PRO A 233 3.34 -5.75 1.55
N GLN A 234 2.45 -5.71 0.57
CA GLN A 234 1.01 -5.85 0.82
C GLN A 234 0.66 -7.30 1.19
N THR A 235 1.20 -8.31 0.49
CA THR A 235 0.97 -9.72 0.85
C THR A 235 1.55 -10.06 2.21
N ILE A 236 2.73 -9.51 2.57
CA ILE A 236 3.30 -9.65 3.92
C ILE A 236 2.32 -9.07 4.96
N ARG A 237 1.86 -7.84 4.81
CA ARG A 237 0.91 -7.23 5.74
C ARG A 237 -0.39 -8.01 5.83
N MET A 238 -0.94 -8.46 4.71
CA MET A 238 -2.15 -9.29 4.68
C MET A 238 -1.95 -10.58 5.47
N SER A 239 -0.80 -11.24 5.31
CA SER A 239 -0.44 -12.46 6.04
C SER A 239 -0.34 -12.19 7.54
N VAL A 240 0.32 -11.11 7.94
CA VAL A 240 0.46 -10.73 9.36
C VAL A 240 -0.91 -10.52 10.01
N ILE A 241 -1.81 -9.76 9.39
CA ILE A 241 -3.16 -9.52 9.94
C ILE A 241 -3.95 -10.82 10.01
N CYS A 242 -3.86 -11.65 8.95
CA CYS A 242 -4.49 -12.96 8.93
C CYS A 242 -3.97 -13.86 10.06
N ASN A 243 -2.66 -13.88 10.31
CA ASN A 243 -2.03 -14.69 11.37
C ASN A 243 -2.41 -14.16 12.77
N TRP A 244 -2.56 -12.84 12.97
CA TRP A 244 -3.08 -12.31 14.23
C TRP A 244 -4.47 -12.85 14.56
N LEU A 245 -5.37 -12.87 13.57
CA LEU A 245 -6.74 -13.35 13.77
C LEU A 245 -6.83 -14.88 13.89
N ASN A 246 -6.11 -15.61 13.04
CA ASN A 246 -6.33 -17.05 12.89
C ASN A 246 -5.33 -17.90 13.68
N GLU A 247 -4.07 -17.48 13.82
CA GLU A 247 -3.04 -18.22 14.58
C GLU A 247 -2.97 -17.73 16.03
N LYS A 248 -2.85 -16.40 16.24
CA LYS A 248 -2.73 -15.78 17.57
C LYS A 248 -4.07 -15.59 18.28
N LYS A 249 -5.18 -15.78 17.57
CA LYS A 249 -6.55 -15.65 18.10
C LYS A 249 -6.85 -14.26 18.70
N TYR A 250 -6.23 -13.20 18.17
CA TYR A 250 -6.57 -11.85 18.58
C TYR A 250 -8.02 -11.54 18.20
N SER A 251 -8.68 -10.69 19.01
CA SER A 251 -10.01 -10.20 18.63
C SER A 251 -9.94 -9.33 17.37
N LEU A 252 -11.08 -9.14 16.75
CA LEU A 252 -11.18 -8.31 15.55
C LEU A 252 -10.76 -6.85 15.84
N GLU A 253 -11.13 -6.34 17.01
CA GLU A 253 -10.81 -5.00 17.49
C GLU A 253 -9.30 -4.87 17.76
N GLN A 254 -8.69 -5.86 18.41
CA GLN A 254 -7.24 -5.88 18.64
C GLN A 254 -6.47 -5.89 17.31
N ALA A 255 -6.88 -6.74 16.37
CA ALA A 255 -6.25 -6.78 15.04
C ALA A 255 -6.48 -5.49 14.24
N GLN A 256 -7.66 -4.86 14.38
CA GLN A 256 -7.96 -3.55 13.79
C GLN A 256 -7.04 -2.47 14.33
N GLU A 257 -6.86 -2.40 15.65
CA GLU A 257 -6.01 -1.43 16.32
C GLU A 257 -4.55 -1.60 15.91
N LEU A 258 -4.01 -2.83 15.99
CA LEU A 258 -2.65 -3.14 15.60
C LEU A 258 -2.38 -2.81 14.12
N ALA A 259 -3.33 -3.11 13.24
CA ALA A 259 -3.25 -2.76 11.82
C ALA A 259 -3.45 -1.24 11.57
N GLY A 260 -4.07 -0.54 12.50
CA GLY A 260 -4.45 0.87 12.36
C GLY A 260 -5.60 1.10 11.38
N HIS A 261 -6.44 0.12 11.12
CA HIS A 261 -7.55 0.26 10.19
C HIS A 261 -8.62 1.20 10.75
N LYS A 262 -9.07 2.18 9.95
CA LYS A 262 -10.14 3.10 10.36
C LYS A 262 -11.49 2.40 10.51
N TRP A 263 -11.74 1.37 9.71
CA TRP A 263 -13.01 0.66 9.63
C TRP A 263 -12.81 -0.82 9.93
N ILE A 264 -13.63 -1.36 10.82
CA ILE A 264 -13.55 -2.77 11.24
C ILE A 264 -13.76 -3.72 10.07
N GLY A 265 -14.66 -3.42 9.14
CA GLY A 265 -14.89 -4.21 7.93
C GLY A 265 -13.67 -4.33 7.01
N THR A 266 -12.61 -3.52 7.22
CA THR A 266 -11.34 -3.75 6.54
C THR A 266 -10.59 -4.93 7.15
N THR A 267 -10.73 -5.16 8.45
CA THR A 267 -10.09 -6.25 9.19
C THR A 267 -10.88 -7.56 9.05
N GLU A 268 -12.21 -7.51 9.00
CA GLU A 268 -13.07 -8.70 8.82
C GLU A 268 -12.72 -9.54 7.60
N LYS A 269 -12.22 -8.91 6.53
CA LYS A 269 -11.82 -9.60 5.30
C LYS A 269 -10.70 -10.63 5.49
N TYR A 270 -10.00 -10.59 6.62
CA TYR A 270 -8.90 -11.48 6.97
C TYR A 270 -9.32 -12.65 7.86
N ILE A 271 -10.57 -12.69 8.32
CA ILE A 271 -11.11 -13.83 9.06
C ILE A 271 -11.18 -15.01 8.09
N LYS A 272 -10.52 -16.12 8.44
CA LYS A 272 -10.71 -17.39 7.73
C LYS A 272 -12.13 -17.89 8.04
N VAL A 273 -12.93 -17.93 7.01
CA VAL A 273 -14.16 -18.72 7.07
C VAL A 273 -13.74 -20.19 7.00
N ASP A 274 -13.92 -20.91 8.09
CA ASP A 274 -13.66 -22.33 8.11
C ASP A 274 -14.80 -23.07 7.36
N ALA A 275 -14.59 -23.22 6.05
CA ALA A 275 -15.56 -23.89 5.17
C ALA A 275 -15.93 -25.33 5.62
N LYS A 276 -15.07 -25.96 6.44
CA LYS A 276 -15.39 -27.26 7.07
C LYS A 276 -16.41 -27.11 8.18
N ASN A 277 -16.21 -26.16 9.08
CA ASN A 277 -17.15 -25.87 10.16
C ASN A 277 -18.49 -25.35 9.62
N GLU A 278 -18.47 -24.50 8.57
CA GLU A 278 -19.72 -24.06 7.92
C GLU A 278 -20.46 -25.22 7.26
N ARG A 279 -19.78 -26.14 6.58
CA ARG A 279 -20.41 -27.36 6.03
C ARG A 279 -20.97 -28.26 7.13
N GLU A 280 -20.26 -28.46 8.22
CA GLU A 280 -20.76 -29.24 9.37
C GLU A 280 -21.97 -28.58 10.04
N LEU A 281 -21.96 -27.25 10.18
CA LEU A 281 -23.10 -26.48 10.68
C LEU A 281 -24.29 -26.56 9.72
N ILE A 282 -24.08 -26.39 8.41
CA ILE A 282 -25.13 -26.55 7.39
C ILE A 282 -25.71 -27.96 7.45
N ASN A 283 -24.88 -28.99 7.45
CA ASN A 283 -25.33 -30.37 7.52
C ASN A 283 -26.05 -30.71 8.84
N ARG A 284 -25.70 -30.02 9.94
CA ARG A 284 -26.32 -30.23 11.26
C ARG A 284 -27.67 -29.55 11.38
N TYR A 285 -27.82 -28.35 10.81
CA TYR A 285 -29.08 -27.56 10.94
C TYR A 285 -29.95 -27.63 9.70
N PHE A 286 -29.44 -28.02 8.56
CA PHE A 286 -30.16 -28.20 7.30
C PHE A 286 -29.73 -29.53 6.65
N PRO A 287 -30.01 -30.69 7.27
CA PRO A 287 -29.70 -31.99 6.65
C PRO A 287 -30.53 -32.12 5.37
N ILE A 288 -29.84 -32.18 4.22
CA ILE A 288 -30.44 -32.46 2.90
C ILE A 288 -30.51 -33.97 2.74
#